data_91a7c209fd77009cfcb06ad4a99f2892
#
_entry.id   91a7c209fd77009cfcb06ad4a99f2892
#
_cell.length_a   1.000
_cell.length_b   1.000
_cell.length_c   1.000
_cell.angle_alpha   90.00
_cell.angle_beta   90.00
_cell.angle_gamma   90.00
#
_symmetry.space_group_name_H-M   'P 1'
#
loop_
_entity.id
_entity.type
_entity.pdbx_description
1 polymer ?
#
loop_
_entity_poly.entity_id
_entity_poly.type
_entity_poly.pdbx_seq_one_letter_code
_entity_poly.pdbx_strand_id
1 'polypeptide(L)'
;YGTGSLNIKDKGYVKSSLVDILGYQAGSNGQVVVEKGGEWLIKNNDSSIEFQIGNQGTGEATIREGGLITAENTIIGGNATGFGTLNVQDQDSVITVRRLYNGYFGNGTVNISNNGLINNKEYSLVGVQDGSHGVINVTDKGHWNFLGTGEAFRYIYIGDAGDGELNVSREGKVDSGIITAGMKETGTGNITVK
;
A
#
# COMPACT_ATOMS: atom_id res chain seq x y z
N TYR A 1 -12.52 -18.33 13.45
CA TYR A 1 -11.90 -17.21 12.71
C TYR A 1 -12.38 -17.29 11.25
N GLY A 2 -12.75 -16.14 10.66
CA GLY A 2 -13.26 -16.07 9.30
C GLY A 2 -12.14 -15.99 8.27
N THR A 3 -12.34 -16.67 7.12
CA THR A 3 -11.47 -16.51 5.94
C THR A 3 -12.35 -16.08 4.78
N GLY A 4 -11.92 -15.06 4.03
CA GLY A 4 -12.64 -14.55 2.86
C GLY A 4 -11.68 -14.28 1.71
N SER A 5 -12.14 -14.52 0.49
CA SER A 5 -11.36 -14.19 -0.71
C SER A 5 -12.25 -13.57 -1.79
N LEU A 6 -11.67 -12.60 -2.53
CA LEU A 6 -12.26 -11.98 -3.71
C LEU A 6 -11.25 -12.11 -4.87
N ASN A 7 -11.69 -12.59 -6.01
CA ASN A 7 -10.89 -12.64 -7.22
C ASN A 7 -11.59 -11.88 -8.35
N ILE A 8 -10.93 -10.85 -8.87
CA ILE A 8 -11.42 -9.98 -9.94
C ILE A 8 -10.52 -10.20 -11.16
N LYS A 9 -11.03 -10.80 -12.21
CA LYS A 9 -10.24 -11.20 -13.39
C LYS A 9 -11.01 -11.09 -14.68
N ASP A 10 -10.31 -11.31 -15.79
CA ASP A 10 -10.89 -11.41 -17.13
C ASP A 10 -11.77 -10.18 -17.48
N LYS A 11 -11.26 -8.97 -17.18
CA LYS A 11 -11.95 -7.67 -17.31
C LYS A 11 -13.18 -7.51 -16.40
N GLY A 12 -13.30 -8.34 -15.35
CA GLY A 12 -14.30 -8.16 -14.31
C GLY A 12 -14.13 -6.81 -13.61
N TYR A 13 -15.23 -6.18 -13.28
CA TYR A 13 -15.25 -4.85 -12.64
C TYR A 13 -16.01 -4.91 -11.31
N VAL A 14 -15.38 -4.40 -10.25
CA VAL A 14 -16.00 -4.20 -8.94
C VAL A 14 -15.90 -2.72 -8.57
N LYS A 15 -16.98 -2.18 -8.03
CA LYS A 15 -16.99 -0.84 -7.45
C LYS A 15 -17.52 -0.91 -6.03
N SER A 16 -16.78 -0.31 -5.12
CA SER A 16 -17.20 -0.05 -3.74
C SER A 16 -17.10 1.44 -3.45
N SER A 17 -17.89 1.91 -2.49
CA SER A 17 -18.01 3.35 -2.21
C SER A 17 -18.00 3.69 -0.72
N LEU A 18 -17.61 2.73 0.11
CA LEU A 18 -17.41 2.86 1.55
C LEU A 18 -16.04 2.28 1.93
N VAL A 19 -15.88 1.80 3.14
CA VAL A 19 -14.64 1.17 3.61
C VAL A 19 -14.59 -0.29 3.17
N ASP A 20 -13.49 -0.70 2.55
CA ASP A 20 -13.20 -2.09 2.19
C ASP A 20 -12.09 -2.62 3.09
N ILE A 21 -12.32 -3.77 3.76
CA ILE A 21 -11.42 -4.28 4.80
C ILE A 21 -11.08 -5.75 4.54
N LEU A 22 -9.79 -6.05 4.48
CA LEU A 22 -9.24 -7.40 4.47
C LEU A 22 -8.67 -7.71 5.88
N GLY A 23 -9.07 -8.84 6.46
CA GLY A 23 -8.62 -9.23 7.80
C GLY A 23 -9.20 -8.31 8.90
N TYR A 24 -10.54 -8.20 8.99
CA TYR A 24 -11.22 -7.22 9.84
C TYR A 24 -10.96 -7.43 11.33
N GLN A 25 -11.14 -8.65 11.83
CA GLN A 25 -10.97 -8.97 13.27
C GLN A 25 -9.70 -9.78 13.51
N ALA A 26 -9.20 -9.74 14.73
CA ALA A 26 -8.07 -10.56 15.17
C ALA A 26 -8.30 -12.05 14.82
N GLY A 27 -7.31 -12.68 14.18
CA GLY A 27 -7.37 -14.06 13.70
C GLY A 27 -8.17 -14.28 12.41
N SER A 28 -8.82 -13.27 11.83
CA SER A 28 -9.43 -13.39 10.50
C SER A 28 -8.37 -13.24 9.39
N ASN A 29 -8.66 -13.82 8.21
CA ASN A 29 -7.81 -13.72 7.03
C ASN A 29 -8.65 -13.28 5.83
N GLY A 30 -8.27 -12.17 5.20
CA GLY A 30 -8.92 -11.64 4.01
C GLY A 30 -7.94 -11.52 2.85
N GLN A 31 -8.32 -12.00 1.67
CA GLN A 31 -7.48 -11.94 0.48
C GLN A 31 -8.22 -11.34 -0.71
N VAL A 32 -7.53 -10.57 -1.54
CA VAL A 32 -8.00 -10.15 -2.84
C VAL A 32 -6.92 -10.34 -3.89
N VAL A 33 -7.32 -10.83 -5.06
CA VAL A 33 -6.49 -10.88 -6.26
C VAL A 33 -7.19 -10.13 -7.38
N VAL A 34 -6.50 -9.16 -8.00
CA VAL A 34 -6.98 -8.45 -9.18
C VAL A 34 -6.00 -8.75 -10.31
N GLU A 35 -6.47 -9.43 -11.33
CA GLU A 35 -5.60 -9.96 -12.40
C GLU A 35 -6.29 -9.95 -13.78
N LYS A 36 -5.52 -10.17 -14.84
CA LYS A 36 -6.02 -10.33 -16.23
C LYS A 36 -6.96 -9.20 -16.67
N GLY A 37 -6.54 -7.97 -16.39
CA GLY A 37 -7.33 -6.77 -16.70
C GLY A 37 -8.58 -6.59 -15.85
N GLY A 38 -8.70 -7.29 -14.73
CA GLY A 38 -9.72 -7.03 -13.71
C GLY A 38 -9.51 -5.64 -13.09
N GLU A 39 -10.60 -5.00 -12.68
CA GLU A 39 -10.56 -3.66 -12.11
C GLU A 39 -11.38 -3.56 -10.81
N TRP A 40 -10.80 -2.93 -9.79
CA TRP A 40 -11.51 -2.58 -8.56
C TRP A 40 -11.41 -1.08 -8.28
N LEU A 41 -12.57 -0.42 -8.31
CA LEU A 41 -12.70 0.99 -8.00
C LEU A 41 -13.27 1.17 -6.58
N ILE A 42 -12.42 1.62 -5.65
CA ILE A 42 -12.76 1.92 -4.25
C ILE A 42 -12.84 3.44 -4.11
N LYS A 43 -13.97 3.99 -4.51
CA LYS A 43 -14.11 5.46 -4.59
C LYS A 43 -15.56 5.90 -4.51
N ASN A 44 -15.77 7.02 -3.80
CA ASN A 44 -16.96 7.88 -3.92
C ASN A 44 -16.52 9.35 -4.08
N ASN A 45 -17.40 10.28 -3.73
CA ASN A 45 -17.09 11.72 -3.73
C ASN A 45 -16.45 12.19 -2.40
N ASP A 46 -16.19 11.26 -1.45
CA ASP A 46 -15.59 11.54 -0.15
C ASP A 46 -14.15 11.03 -0.13
N SER A 47 -13.23 11.92 0.15
CA SER A 47 -11.79 11.60 0.26
C SER A 47 -11.41 10.84 1.55
N SER A 48 -12.37 10.52 2.42
CA SER A 48 -12.16 9.76 3.64
C SER A 48 -12.25 8.25 3.47
N ILE A 49 -12.60 7.76 2.27
CA ILE A 49 -12.72 6.33 2.00
C ILE A 49 -11.40 5.62 2.18
N GLU A 50 -11.45 4.46 2.81
CA GLU A 50 -10.31 3.66 3.14
C GLU A 50 -10.37 2.26 2.52
N PHE A 51 -9.26 1.82 1.99
CA PHE A 51 -8.95 0.44 1.71
C PHE A 51 -7.99 -0.07 2.77
N GLN A 52 -8.47 -0.92 3.67
CA GLN A 52 -7.68 -1.44 4.78
C GLN A 52 -7.22 -2.88 4.51
N ILE A 53 -5.91 -3.11 4.57
CA ILE A 53 -5.29 -4.42 4.35
C ILE A 53 -4.66 -4.86 5.67
N GLY A 54 -5.25 -5.87 6.33
CA GLY A 54 -4.88 -6.30 7.68
C GLY A 54 -5.29 -5.28 8.75
N ASN A 55 -6.61 -5.16 9.01
CA ASN A 55 -7.09 -4.24 10.02
C ASN A 55 -6.68 -4.71 11.43
N GLN A 56 -7.27 -5.77 11.98
CA GLN A 56 -6.86 -6.44 13.23
C GLN A 56 -6.34 -7.87 12.97
N GLY A 57 -6.70 -8.46 11.84
CA GLY A 57 -6.28 -9.77 11.37
C GLY A 57 -5.24 -9.67 10.26
N THR A 58 -5.15 -10.70 9.43
CA THR A 58 -4.27 -10.75 8.27
C THR A 58 -5.01 -10.34 7.00
N GLY A 59 -4.46 -9.42 6.24
CA GLY A 59 -4.97 -9.00 4.95
C GLY A 59 -3.91 -9.11 3.87
N GLU A 60 -4.30 -9.59 2.69
CA GLU A 60 -3.42 -9.61 1.53
C GLU A 60 -4.16 -9.12 0.28
N ALA A 61 -3.55 -8.16 -0.43
CA ALA A 61 -4.00 -7.71 -1.74
C ALA A 61 -2.90 -7.96 -2.77
N THR A 62 -3.22 -8.66 -3.85
CA THR A 62 -2.29 -8.91 -4.96
C THR A 62 -2.85 -8.38 -6.27
N ILE A 63 -2.06 -7.56 -6.95
CA ILE A 63 -2.38 -6.98 -8.26
C ILE A 63 -1.33 -7.50 -9.23
N ARG A 64 -1.77 -8.24 -10.24
CA ARG A 64 -0.87 -8.90 -11.20
C ARG A 64 -1.51 -9.04 -12.59
N GLU A 65 -0.71 -9.40 -13.58
CA GLU A 65 -1.20 -9.69 -14.93
C GLU A 65 -2.12 -8.59 -15.50
N GLY A 66 -1.75 -7.31 -15.28
CA GLY A 66 -2.52 -6.16 -15.77
C GLY A 66 -3.77 -5.81 -14.95
N GLY A 67 -3.87 -6.26 -13.71
CA GLY A 67 -4.94 -5.89 -12.78
C GLY A 67 -4.84 -4.42 -12.35
N LEU A 68 -5.98 -3.79 -12.05
CA LEU A 68 -6.07 -2.38 -11.69
C LEU A 68 -6.84 -2.18 -10.38
N ILE A 69 -6.28 -1.42 -9.44
CA ILE A 69 -7.00 -0.91 -8.27
C ILE A 69 -6.90 0.62 -8.25
N THR A 70 -8.02 1.28 -7.98
CA THR A 70 -8.02 2.72 -7.63
C THR A 70 -8.65 2.89 -6.26
N ALA A 71 -7.91 3.50 -5.32
CA ALA A 71 -8.38 3.76 -3.96
C ALA A 71 -8.04 5.20 -3.51
N GLU A 72 -8.75 5.71 -2.52
CA GLU A 72 -8.40 7.00 -1.89
C GLU A 72 -7.29 6.79 -0.85
N ASN A 73 -7.62 6.43 0.38
CA ASN A 73 -6.61 6.13 1.40
C ASN A 73 -6.41 4.61 1.49
N THR A 74 -5.17 4.16 1.34
CA THR A 74 -4.83 2.75 1.54
C THR A 74 -4.05 2.62 2.84
N ILE A 75 -4.56 1.81 3.76
CA ILE A 75 -4.02 1.58 5.09
C ILE A 75 -3.60 0.11 5.22
N ILE A 76 -2.33 -0.14 5.52
CA ILE A 76 -1.76 -1.47 5.65
C ILE A 76 -1.30 -1.66 7.10
N GLY A 77 -1.74 -2.73 7.76
CA GLY A 77 -1.52 -2.93 9.20
C GLY A 77 -2.30 -1.90 10.04
N GLY A 78 -3.63 -1.90 9.92
CA GLY A 78 -4.51 -0.83 10.44
C GLY A 78 -4.53 -0.68 11.95
N ASN A 79 -4.45 -1.78 12.70
CA ASN A 79 -4.40 -1.81 14.16
C ASN A 79 -3.19 -2.60 14.66
N ALA A 80 -2.86 -2.50 15.94
CA ALA A 80 -1.66 -3.10 16.55
C ALA A 80 -1.49 -4.62 16.30
N THR A 81 -2.59 -5.35 16.15
CA THR A 81 -2.57 -6.78 15.81
C THR A 81 -2.70 -7.06 14.32
N GLY A 82 -2.82 -6.03 13.49
CA GLY A 82 -3.02 -6.13 12.06
C GLY A 82 -1.74 -6.46 11.31
N PHE A 83 -1.84 -7.40 10.34
CA PHE A 83 -0.77 -7.75 9.41
C PHE A 83 -1.30 -7.58 7.99
N GLY A 84 -0.76 -6.59 7.28
CA GLY A 84 -1.18 -6.28 5.92
C GLY A 84 -0.06 -6.50 4.91
N THR A 85 -0.39 -7.08 3.75
CA THR A 85 0.53 -7.19 2.61
C THR A 85 -0.13 -6.71 1.33
N LEU A 86 0.54 -5.81 0.62
CA LEU A 86 0.17 -5.34 -0.71
C LEU A 86 1.26 -5.76 -1.70
N ASN A 87 0.90 -6.59 -2.68
CA ASN A 87 1.78 -7.01 -3.77
C ASN A 87 1.31 -6.38 -5.08
N VAL A 88 2.19 -5.66 -5.78
CA VAL A 88 1.95 -5.09 -7.11
C VAL A 88 3.05 -5.60 -8.02
N GLN A 89 2.71 -6.50 -8.89
CA GLN A 89 3.69 -7.19 -9.72
C GLN A 89 3.20 -7.36 -11.16
N ASP A 90 4.13 -7.53 -12.07
CA ASP A 90 3.96 -7.69 -13.49
C ASP A 90 3.58 -6.39 -14.23
N GLN A 91 3.96 -6.35 -15.49
CA GLN A 91 3.70 -5.21 -16.34
C GLN A 91 2.20 -4.92 -16.45
N ASP A 92 1.85 -3.63 -16.54
CA ASP A 92 0.49 -3.11 -16.63
C ASP A 92 -0.36 -3.31 -15.35
N SER A 93 0.21 -3.89 -14.28
CA SER A 93 -0.43 -4.01 -12.98
C SER A 93 -0.26 -2.72 -12.19
N VAL A 94 -1.36 -2.08 -11.81
CA VAL A 94 -1.32 -0.74 -11.22
C VAL A 94 -2.26 -0.62 -10.03
N ILE A 95 -1.77 -0.04 -8.94
CA ILE A 95 -2.64 0.59 -7.97
C ILE A 95 -2.43 2.12 -7.97
N THR A 96 -3.52 2.84 -8.05
CA THR A 96 -3.52 4.29 -7.88
C THR A 96 -4.16 4.66 -6.55
N VAL A 97 -3.40 5.30 -5.68
CA VAL A 97 -3.85 5.72 -4.35
C VAL A 97 -3.71 7.23 -4.19
N ARG A 98 -4.56 7.84 -3.36
CA ARG A 98 -4.34 9.23 -2.95
C ARG A 98 -3.26 9.28 -1.89
N ARG A 99 -3.40 8.48 -0.83
CA ARG A 99 -2.44 8.36 0.28
C ARG A 99 -2.18 6.90 0.59
N LEU A 100 -0.95 6.59 0.97
CA LEU A 100 -0.54 5.27 1.41
C LEU A 100 0.02 5.35 2.83
N TYR A 101 -0.57 4.59 3.74
CA TYR A 101 -0.11 4.41 5.11
C TYR A 101 0.31 2.95 5.30
N ASN A 102 1.60 2.70 5.45
CA ASN A 102 2.15 1.35 5.57
C ASN A 102 2.72 1.12 6.98
N GLY A 103 2.20 0.12 7.70
CA GLY A 103 2.41 -0.03 9.12
C GLY A 103 1.74 1.12 9.89
N TYR A 104 0.39 1.19 9.86
CA TYR A 104 -0.31 2.33 10.46
C TYR A 104 -0.25 2.26 11.98
N PHE A 105 -0.83 1.26 12.63
CA PHE A 105 -0.63 0.88 14.03
C PHE A 105 0.02 -0.49 14.18
N GLY A 106 -0.06 -1.34 13.16
CA GLY A 106 0.45 -2.70 13.14
C GLY A 106 1.59 -2.88 12.14
N ASN A 107 1.62 -4.04 11.49
CA ASN A 107 2.67 -4.41 10.55
C ASN A 107 2.18 -4.33 9.11
N GLY A 108 2.92 -3.63 8.28
CA GLY A 108 2.61 -3.47 6.87
C GLY A 108 3.78 -3.80 5.96
N THR A 109 3.53 -4.53 4.88
CA THR A 109 4.51 -4.80 3.84
C THR A 109 3.94 -4.43 2.47
N VAL A 110 4.70 -3.68 1.69
CA VAL A 110 4.41 -3.38 0.28
C VAL A 110 5.53 -3.92 -0.59
N ASN A 111 5.18 -4.73 -1.57
CA ASN A 111 6.13 -5.25 -2.56
C ASN A 111 5.73 -4.76 -3.95
N ILE A 112 6.65 -4.10 -4.64
CA ILE A 112 6.48 -3.59 -6.00
C ILE A 112 7.57 -4.23 -6.85
N SER A 113 7.20 -5.09 -7.79
CA SER A 113 8.18 -5.88 -8.54
C SER A 113 7.75 -6.16 -9.98
N ASN A 114 8.67 -6.65 -10.80
CA ASN A 114 8.39 -7.10 -12.16
C ASN A 114 7.63 -6.08 -13.02
N ASN A 115 8.04 -4.82 -13.00
CA ASN A 115 7.37 -3.67 -13.63
C ASN A 115 5.99 -3.29 -13.06
N GLY A 116 5.58 -3.81 -11.91
CA GLY A 116 4.39 -3.35 -11.19
C GLY A 116 4.51 -1.87 -10.80
N LEU A 117 3.38 -1.17 -10.74
CA LEU A 117 3.35 0.28 -10.55
C LEU A 117 2.43 0.70 -9.41
N ILE A 118 2.95 1.48 -8.47
CA ILE A 118 2.12 2.25 -7.53
C ILE A 118 2.16 3.73 -7.94
N ASN A 119 0.99 4.30 -8.22
CA ASN A 119 0.80 5.73 -8.42
C ASN A 119 0.24 6.38 -7.17
N ASN A 120 1.01 7.27 -6.55
CA ASN A 120 0.59 8.04 -5.37
C ASN A 120 0.25 9.47 -5.78
N LYS A 121 -0.93 9.97 -5.37
CA LYS A 121 -1.34 11.34 -5.73
C LYS A 121 -0.90 12.40 -4.74
N GLU A 122 -0.80 12.03 -3.46
CA GLU A 122 -0.39 12.94 -2.39
C GLU A 122 0.86 12.39 -1.70
N TYR A 123 0.77 11.99 -0.46
CA TYR A 123 1.91 11.57 0.37
C TYR A 123 1.78 10.12 0.84
N SER A 124 2.89 9.62 1.37
CA SER A 124 2.95 8.30 2.00
C SER A 124 3.72 8.32 3.30
N LEU A 125 3.23 7.56 4.27
CA LEU A 125 3.85 7.37 5.56
C LEU A 125 4.15 5.88 5.78
N VAL A 126 5.33 5.56 6.27
CA VAL A 126 5.82 4.19 6.51
C VAL A 126 6.30 4.09 7.94
N GLY A 127 5.78 3.14 8.74
CA GLY A 127 5.97 3.12 10.20
C GLY A 127 5.31 4.34 10.84
N VAL A 128 3.97 4.35 10.86
CA VAL A 128 3.22 5.61 11.07
C VAL A 128 3.08 5.97 12.54
N GLN A 129 2.70 5.02 13.38
CA GLN A 129 2.48 5.24 14.80
C GLN A 129 3.57 4.55 15.63
N ASP A 130 3.77 5.02 16.83
CA ASP A 130 4.71 4.39 17.77
C ASP A 130 4.41 2.89 17.93
N GLY A 131 5.47 2.07 17.85
CA GLY A 131 5.38 0.61 17.89
C GLY A 131 4.88 -0.05 16.61
N SER A 132 4.55 0.71 15.55
CA SER A 132 4.21 0.14 14.24
C SER A 132 5.45 -0.15 13.40
N HIS A 133 5.32 -1.08 12.43
CA HIS A 133 6.40 -1.41 11.52
C HIS A 133 5.91 -1.46 10.06
N GLY A 134 6.55 -0.68 9.19
CA GLY A 134 6.24 -0.61 7.77
C GLY A 134 7.45 -0.92 6.91
N VAL A 135 7.30 -1.81 5.92
CA VAL A 135 8.36 -2.13 4.94
C VAL A 135 7.86 -1.90 3.53
N ILE A 136 8.63 -1.21 2.70
CA ILE A 136 8.38 -1.09 1.26
C ILE A 136 9.59 -1.62 0.50
N ASN A 137 9.36 -2.62 -0.35
CA ASN A 137 10.35 -3.20 -1.24
C ASN A 137 10.00 -2.84 -2.69
N VAL A 138 10.93 -2.19 -3.40
CA VAL A 138 10.84 -1.82 -4.80
C VAL A 138 11.95 -2.54 -5.55
N THR A 139 11.60 -3.57 -6.30
CA THR A 139 12.59 -4.47 -6.92
C THR A 139 12.22 -4.81 -8.37
N ASP A 140 13.16 -5.36 -9.12
CA ASP A 140 12.90 -5.94 -10.45
C ASP A 140 12.10 -5.01 -11.37
N LYS A 141 12.56 -3.76 -11.53
CA LYS A 141 11.89 -2.70 -12.29
C LYS A 141 10.52 -2.26 -11.75
N GLY A 142 10.14 -2.67 -10.54
CA GLY A 142 8.98 -2.11 -9.86
C GLY A 142 9.12 -0.60 -9.70
N HIS A 143 8.01 0.13 -9.75
CA HIS A 143 8.04 1.58 -9.73
C HIS A 143 7.03 2.17 -8.74
N TRP A 144 7.51 2.98 -7.81
CA TRP A 144 6.69 3.79 -6.93
C TRP A 144 6.76 5.25 -7.35
N ASN A 145 5.68 5.76 -7.92
CA ASN A 145 5.61 7.04 -8.60
C ASN A 145 4.64 8.01 -7.91
N PHE A 146 5.03 9.27 -7.78
CA PHE A 146 4.20 10.33 -7.22
C PHE A 146 3.69 11.28 -8.30
N LEU A 147 2.38 11.29 -8.51
CA LEU A 147 1.70 12.07 -9.55
C LEU A 147 1.39 13.52 -9.16
N GLY A 148 1.51 13.90 -7.89
CA GLY A 148 1.21 15.24 -7.40
C GLY A 148 2.01 16.33 -8.12
N THR A 149 1.38 17.46 -8.44
CA THR A 149 2.01 18.59 -9.17
C THR A 149 2.61 19.66 -8.27
N GLY A 150 2.47 19.56 -6.94
CA GLY A 150 3.02 20.50 -5.95
C GLY A 150 3.93 19.81 -4.96
N GLU A 151 4.95 20.52 -4.44
CA GLU A 151 5.88 19.99 -3.43
C GLU A 151 5.14 19.48 -2.18
N ALA A 152 4.03 20.11 -1.79
CA ALA A 152 3.21 19.74 -0.65
C ALA A 152 2.53 18.36 -0.76
N PHE A 153 2.57 17.71 -1.92
CA PHE A 153 1.86 16.46 -2.19
C PHE A 153 2.76 15.31 -2.68
N ARG A 154 4.09 15.44 -2.52
CA ARG A 154 5.04 14.46 -3.06
C ARG A 154 6.08 14.09 -2.02
N TYR A 155 5.65 13.79 -0.82
CA TYR A 155 6.60 13.41 0.24
C TYR A 155 6.36 12.01 0.76
N ILE A 156 7.45 11.39 1.17
CA ILE A 156 7.50 10.10 1.83
C ILE A 156 8.17 10.29 3.19
N TYR A 157 7.52 9.86 4.25
CA TYR A 157 8.14 9.71 5.56
C TYR A 157 8.39 8.24 5.85
N ILE A 158 9.65 7.86 6.00
CA ILE A 158 10.10 6.52 6.38
C ILE A 158 10.44 6.55 7.87
N GLY A 159 9.65 5.89 8.71
CA GLY A 159 9.67 6.05 10.16
C GLY A 159 9.05 7.37 10.58
N ASP A 160 7.71 7.51 10.46
CA ASP A 160 7.03 8.75 10.92
C ASP A 160 7.10 8.84 12.46
N ALA A 161 6.48 7.90 13.18
CA ALA A 161 6.63 7.73 14.62
C ALA A 161 6.99 6.28 15.01
N GLY A 162 6.82 5.33 14.10
CA GLY A 162 7.21 3.92 14.22
C GLY A 162 8.44 3.58 13.40
N ASP A 163 8.65 2.30 13.14
CA ASP A 163 9.77 1.80 12.35
C ASP A 163 9.39 1.70 10.87
N GLY A 164 10.11 2.40 10.01
CA GLY A 164 9.92 2.41 8.58
C GLY A 164 11.15 1.93 7.81
N GLU A 165 10.94 1.10 6.79
CA GLU A 165 11.99 0.65 5.87
C GLU A 165 11.59 0.87 4.41
N LEU A 166 12.53 1.41 3.62
CA LEU A 166 12.46 1.48 2.17
C LEU A 166 13.67 0.79 1.55
N ASN A 167 13.42 -0.29 0.82
CA ASN A 167 14.43 -1.07 0.14
C ASN A 167 14.25 -0.97 -1.37
N VAL A 168 15.21 -0.41 -2.09
CA VAL A 168 15.20 -0.25 -3.56
C VAL A 168 16.36 -1.05 -4.14
N SER A 169 16.08 -1.99 -5.03
CA SER A 169 17.12 -2.82 -5.64
C SER A 169 16.72 -3.36 -7.02
N ARG A 170 17.65 -3.95 -7.74
CA ARG A 170 17.38 -4.61 -9.03
C ARG A 170 16.56 -3.75 -10.00
N GLU A 171 17.05 -2.55 -10.28
CA GLU A 171 16.40 -1.57 -11.16
C GLU A 171 15.03 -1.06 -10.64
N GLY A 172 14.68 -1.31 -9.37
CA GLY A 172 13.52 -0.69 -8.73
C GLY A 172 13.64 0.82 -8.72
N LYS A 173 12.52 1.53 -8.83
CA LYS A 173 12.51 2.99 -8.96
C LYS A 173 11.51 3.64 -8.01
N VAL A 174 11.92 4.76 -7.39
CA VAL A 174 11.05 5.62 -6.58
C VAL A 174 11.18 7.06 -7.08
N ASP A 175 10.08 7.65 -7.55
CA ASP A 175 10.02 9.05 -7.98
C ASP A 175 9.15 9.84 -6.99
N SER A 176 9.77 10.65 -6.15
CA SER A 176 9.10 11.52 -5.17
C SER A 176 9.69 12.92 -5.17
N GLY A 177 9.05 13.87 -4.51
CA GLY A 177 9.62 15.21 -4.29
C GLY A 177 10.53 15.24 -3.08
N ILE A 178 10.10 14.72 -1.95
CA ILE A 178 10.83 14.74 -0.68
C ILE A 178 10.76 13.34 -0.05
N ILE A 179 11.88 12.85 0.44
CA ILE A 179 11.97 11.65 1.28
C ILE A 179 12.62 12.05 2.61
N THR A 180 11.96 11.76 3.71
CA THR A 180 12.47 11.98 5.06
C THR A 180 12.54 10.67 5.81
N ALA A 181 13.67 10.40 6.47
CA ALA A 181 13.85 9.24 7.34
C ALA A 181 13.90 9.68 8.80
N GLY A 182 13.10 9.05 9.68
CA GLY A 182 12.98 9.41 11.09
C GLY A 182 12.34 10.79 11.29
N MET A 183 11.01 10.89 11.16
CA MET A 183 10.32 12.18 11.17
C MET A 183 10.05 12.70 12.58
N LYS A 184 9.57 11.84 13.48
CA LYS A 184 9.24 12.17 14.86
C LYS A 184 10.24 11.54 15.82
N GLU A 185 10.18 11.95 17.09
CA GLU A 185 11.13 11.53 18.13
C GLU A 185 11.25 10.01 18.28
N THR A 186 10.14 9.28 18.15
CA THR A 186 10.11 7.81 18.23
C THR A 186 10.33 7.12 16.88
N GLY A 187 10.33 7.87 15.77
CA GLY A 187 10.41 7.33 14.41
C GLY A 187 11.81 6.85 14.02
N THR A 188 11.92 5.61 13.58
CA THR A 188 13.15 5.05 12.98
C THR A 188 12.96 4.84 11.48
N GLY A 189 13.75 5.49 10.65
CA GLY A 189 13.67 5.37 9.20
C GLY A 189 14.94 4.81 8.58
N ASN A 190 14.83 3.68 7.87
CA ASN A 190 15.94 3.07 7.15
C ASN A 190 15.67 3.07 5.64
N ILE A 191 16.64 3.55 4.86
CA ILE A 191 16.56 3.57 3.39
C ILE A 191 17.78 2.86 2.83
N THR A 192 17.56 1.81 2.04
CA THR A 192 18.61 1.04 1.39
C THR A 192 18.41 1.06 -0.12
N VAL A 193 19.44 1.46 -0.88
CA VAL A 193 19.46 1.43 -2.35
C VAL A 193 20.65 0.59 -2.80
N LYS A 194 20.41 -0.41 -3.67
CA LYS A 194 21.44 -1.36 -4.17
C LYS A 194 21.38 -1.55 -5.67
#